data_2d895e16ff8ed8fe74ccdc50389be394
#
_entry.id   2d895e16ff8ed8fe74ccdc50389be394
#
_cell.length_a   1.000
_cell.length_b   1.000
_cell.length_c   1.000
_cell.angle_alpha   90.00
_cell.angle_beta   90.00
_cell.angle_gamma   90.00
#
_symmetry.space_group_name_H-M   'P 1'
#
loop_
_entity.id
_entity.type
_entity.pdbx_description
1 polymer ?
#
loop_
_entity_poly.entity_id
_entity_poly.type
_entity_poly.pdbx_seq_one_letter_code
_entity_poly.pdbx_strand_id
1 'polypeptide(L)'
;MDIYDVLLRDFPFLLKGLGVAIVLLAALLAIGFLLGMAICLVTLYGPKTRLVQWPLVVYERVFRGVPIIIMLFIFFYGLSGIADISAFTAAILAMGLRSAAYQSQIFRSAFQSVPAGQMMAARAMGMSKVKAIRHIIFPQAARHAIGPWTNEFSSEIKETSLAYVIGVVELTRQAHYIITSTQGNVLTVFAVVALLYFILNRAGNSLLYAFERKLAVPGFEQ
;
A
#
# COMPACT_ATOMS: atom_id res chain seq x y z
N MET A 1 -16.19 34.08 13.02
CA MET A 1 -14.88 33.85 12.38
C MET A 1 -15.15 33.32 10.99
N ASP A 2 -14.71 34.05 9.95
CA ASP A 2 -14.96 33.64 8.58
C ASP A 2 -14.21 32.35 8.26
N ILE A 3 -14.81 31.53 7.40
CA ILE A 3 -14.26 30.25 7.00
C ILE A 3 -12.88 30.40 6.36
N TYR A 4 -12.65 31.50 5.68
CA TYR A 4 -11.36 31.87 5.08
C TYR A 4 -10.26 32.06 6.14
N ASP A 5 -10.60 32.69 7.30
CA ASP A 5 -9.64 32.89 8.39
C ASP A 5 -9.22 31.56 9.01
N VAL A 6 -10.19 30.63 9.18
CA VAL A 6 -9.92 29.28 9.68
C VAL A 6 -9.00 28.53 8.72
N LEU A 7 -9.33 28.53 7.44
CA LEU A 7 -8.53 27.80 6.45
C LEU A 7 -7.13 28.41 6.31
N LEU A 8 -6.97 29.72 6.25
CA LEU A 8 -5.65 30.36 6.13
C LEU A 8 -4.79 30.12 7.38
N ARG A 9 -5.37 30.19 8.57
CA ARG A 9 -4.67 29.97 9.83
C ARG A 9 -4.30 28.52 10.06
N ASP A 10 -5.22 27.59 9.76
CA ASP A 10 -5.10 26.20 10.15
C ASP A 10 -4.58 25.29 9.00
N PHE A 11 -4.47 25.84 7.78
CA PHE A 11 -3.92 25.13 6.61
C PHE A 11 -2.53 24.53 6.84
N PRO A 12 -1.58 25.19 7.52
CA PRO A 12 -0.28 24.60 7.82
C PRO A 12 -0.37 23.32 8.67
N PHE A 13 -1.38 23.22 9.57
CA PHE A 13 -1.62 22.00 10.35
C PHE A 13 -2.14 20.87 9.46
N LEU A 14 -3.03 21.17 8.50
CA LEU A 14 -3.47 20.17 7.50
C LEU A 14 -2.30 19.67 6.66
N LEU A 15 -1.39 20.56 6.24
CA LEU A 15 -0.19 20.15 5.49
C LEU A 15 0.75 19.26 6.33
N LYS A 16 0.89 19.53 7.64
CA LYS A 16 1.64 18.63 8.53
C LYS A 16 0.99 17.25 8.60
N GLY A 17 -0.33 17.20 8.78
CA GLY A 17 -1.08 15.95 8.76
C GLY A 17 -0.97 15.19 7.43
N LEU A 18 -0.98 15.91 6.30
CA LEU A 18 -0.73 15.34 4.98
C LEU A 18 0.68 14.74 4.89
N GLY A 19 1.69 15.42 5.43
CA GLY A 19 3.06 14.88 5.52
C GLY A 19 3.12 13.56 6.30
N VAL A 20 2.40 13.46 7.43
CA VAL A 20 2.31 12.22 8.22
C VAL A 20 1.62 11.12 7.40
N ALA A 21 0.54 11.43 6.69
CA ALA A 21 -0.14 10.46 5.82
C ALA A 21 0.77 9.94 4.70
N ILE A 22 1.58 10.82 4.10
CA ILE A 22 2.57 10.43 3.06
C ILE A 22 3.66 9.53 3.64
N VAL A 23 4.19 9.84 4.82
CA VAL A 23 5.21 8.99 5.46
C VAL A 23 4.63 7.63 5.83
N LEU A 24 3.40 7.60 6.38
CA LEU A 24 2.69 6.36 6.67
C LEU A 24 2.49 5.53 5.38
N LEU A 25 2.00 6.15 4.32
CA LEU A 25 1.82 5.52 3.01
C LEU A 25 3.12 4.92 2.48
N ALA A 26 4.22 5.69 2.51
CA ALA A 26 5.52 5.22 2.03
C ALA A 26 6.00 4.00 2.84
N ALA A 27 5.85 4.03 4.17
CA ALA A 27 6.26 2.94 5.05
C ALA A 27 5.45 1.66 4.80
N LEU A 28 4.12 1.76 4.75
CA LEU A 28 3.27 0.60 4.52
C LEU A 28 3.45 0.00 3.11
N LEU A 29 3.62 0.83 2.09
CA LEU A 29 3.90 0.36 0.73
C LEU A 29 5.27 -0.32 0.63
N ALA A 30 6.30 0.19 1.31
CA ALA A 30 7.62 -0.42 1.34
C ALA A 30 7.57 -1.81 2.01
N ILE A 31 6.91 -1.93 3.17
CA ILE A 31 6.69 -3.23 3.83
C ILE A 31 5.89 -4.15 2.91
N GLY A 32 4.79 -3.63 2.35
CA GLY A 32 3.93 -4.35 1.42
C GLY A 32 4.70 -4.90 0.23
N PHE A 33 5.55 -4.07 -0.38
CA PHE A 33 6.37 -4.48 -1.53
C PHE A 33 7.40 -5.55 -1.16
N LEU A 34 8.18 -5.33 -0.10
CA LEU A 34 9.25 -6.25 0.29
C LEU A 34 8.69 -7.61 0.74
N LEU A 35 7.74 -7.60 1.67
CA LEU A 35 7.14 -8.84 2.17
C LEU A 35 6.22 -9.49 1.14
N GLY A 36 5.43 -8.71 0.41
CA GLY A 36 4.55 -9.23 -0.63
C GLY A 36 5.32 -9.90 -1.77
N MET A 37 6.45 -9.32 -2.20
CA MET A 37 7.34 -9.94 -3.18
C MET A 37 7.98 -11.22 -2.64
N ALA A 38 8.44 -11.22 -1.40
CA ALA A 38 9.01 -12.41 -0.76
C ALA A 38 7.96 -13.54 -0.68
N ILE A 39 6.74 -13.25 -0.23
CA ILE A 39 5.63 -14.21 -0.18
C ILE A 39 5.31 -14.74 -1.59
N CYS A 40 5.22 -13.88 -2.58
CA CYS A 40 4.99 -14.26 -3.98
C CYS A 40 6.05 -15.24 -4.48
N LEU A 41 7.33 -14.91 -4.31
CA LEU A 41 8.44 -15.73 -4.79
C LEU A 41 8.50 -17.09 -4.07
N VAL A 42 8.28 -17.12 -2.75
CA VAL A 42 8.22 -18.38 -2.00
C VAL A 42 7.01 -19.22 -2.43
N THR A 43 5.86 -18.58 -2.66
CA THR A 43 4.65 -19.28 -3.11
C THR A 43 4.84 -19.87 -4.51
N LEU A 44 5.48 -19.16 -5.45
CA LEU A 44 5.64 -19.64 -6.84
C LEU A 44 6.81 -20.58 -7.01
N TYR A 45 7.95 -20.27 -6.42
CA TYR A 45 9.23 -20.91 -6.73
C TYR A 45 9.88 -21.63 -5.56
N GLY A 46 9.39 -21.42 -4.33
CA GLY A 46 9.88 -22.05 -3.12
C GLY A 46 9.40 -23.49 -2.92
N PRO A 47 9.76 -24.12 -1.78
CA PRO A 47 9.36 -25.48 -1.45
C PRO A 47 7.83 -25.63 -1.43
N LYS A 48 7.33 -26.67 -2.09
CA LYS A 48 5.90 -26.97 -2.17
C LYS A 48 5.39 -27.83 -1.01
N THR A 49 6.14 -27.86 0.09
CA THR A 49 5.73 -28.56 1.31
C THR A 49 4.57 -27.83 1.98
N ARG A 50 3.65 -28.60 2.57
CA ARG A 50 2.51 -28.05 3.30
C ARG A 50 2.95 -27.13 4.45
N LEU A 51 4.09 -27.44 5.08
CA LEU A 51 4.66 -26.66 6.17
C LEU A 51 5.04 -25.23 5.76
N VAL A 52 5.48 -25.01 4.51
CA VAL A 52 5.85 -23.69 3.99
C VAL A 52 4.63 -22.98 3.38
N GLN A 53 3.83 -23.67 2.59
CA GLN A 53 2.76 -23.04 1.83
C GLN A 53 1.53 -22.69 2.69
N TRP A 54 1.18 -23.53 3.66
CA TRP A 54 -0.02 -23.33 4.47
C TRP A 54 0.02 -22.06 5.34
N PRO A 55 1.11 -21.71 6.06
CA PRO A 55 1.20 -20.45 6.79
C PRO A 55 1.04 -19.22 5.91
N LEU A 56 1.59 -19.23 4.68
CA LEU A 56 1.45 -18.12 3.73
C LEU A 56 0.00 -17.94 3.28
N VAL A 57 -0.68 -19.05 2.98
CA VAL A 57 -2.11 -19.02 2.62
C VAL A 57 -2.97 -18.52 3.78
N VAL A 58 -2.71 -18.97 5.01
CA VAL A 58 -3.43 -18.49 6.20
C VAL A 58 -3.18 -17.00 6.41
N TYR A 59 -1.94 -16.57 6.33
CA TYR A 59 -1.57 -15.16 6.42
C TYR A 59 -2.35 -14.30 5.40
N GLU A 60 -2.30 -14.65 4.12
CA GLU A 60 -3.02 -13.92 3.07
C GLU A 60 -4.53 -13.87 3.32
N ARG A 61 -5.13 -14.98 3.76
CA ARG A 61 -6.57 -15.04 4.05
C ARG A 61 -6.96 -14.18 5.24
N VAL A 62 -6.18 -14.21 6.31
CA VAL A 62 -6.46 -13.43 7.53
C VAL A 62 -6.31 -11.94 7.25
N PHE A 63 -5.16 -11.51 6.71
CA PHE A 63 -4.87 -10.10 6.50
C PHE A 63 -5.72 -9.45 5.40
N ARG A 64 -6.30 -10.21 4.50
CA ARG A 64 -7.25 -9.72 3.50
C ARG A 64 -8.71 -9.86 3.91
N GLY A 65 -9.01 -10.76 4.85
CA GLY A 65 -10.38 -11.03 5.29
C GLY A 65 -10.82 -10.21 6.50
N VAL A 66 -9.88 -9.68 7.29
CA VAL A 66 -10.19 -8.87 8.47
C VAL A 66 -10.27 -7.38 8.08
N PRO A 67 -11.31 -6.64 8.50
CA PRO A 67 -11.39 -5.20 8.27
C PRO A 67 -10.18 -4.47 8.87
N ILE A 68 -9.63 -3.50 8.11
CA ILE A 68 -8.42 -2.78 8.52
C ILE A 68 -8.56 -2.07 9.86
N ILE A 69 -9.72 -1.52 10.15
CA ILE A 69 -9.99 -0.83 11.43
C ILE A 69 -9.85 -1.80 12.63
N ILE A 70 -10.29 -3.03 12.48
CA ILE A 70 -10.15 -4.07 13.51
C ILE A 70 -8.66 -4.44 13.67
N MET A 71 -7.92 -4.54 12.58
CA MET A 71 -6.47 -4.77 12.64
C MET A 71 -5.74 -3.65 13.36
N LEU A 72 -6.09 -2.39 13.08
CA LEU A 72 -5.52 -1.24 13.78
C LEU A 72 -5.73 -1.35 15.30
N PHE A 73 -6.93 -1.71 15.74
CA PHE A 73 -7.22 -1.92 17.16
C PHE A 73 -6.45 -3.10 17.76
N ILE A 74 -6.40 -4.25 17.06
CA ILE A 74 -5.65 -5.42 17.52
C ILE A 74 -4.17 -5.09 17.67
N PHE A 75 -3.57 -4.43 16.68
CA PHE A 75 -2.15 -4.08 16.73
C PHE A 75 -1.85 -3.01 17.77
N PHE A 76 -2.67 -2.00 17.91
CA PHE A 76 -2.43 -0.93 18.88
C PHE A 76 -2.70 -1.40 20.30
N TYR A 77 -3.91 -1.87 20.62
CA TYR A 77 -4.28 -2.28 21.96
C TYR A 77 -3.72 -3.65 22.36
N GLY A 78 -3.62 -4.58 21.41
CA GLY A 78 -3.10 -5.91 21.67
C GLY A 78 -1.60 -5.93 21.93
N LEU A 79 -0.82 -5.10 21.22
CA LEU A 79 0.63 -5.02 21.42
C LEU A 79 1.03 -4.07 22.55
N SER A 80 0.21 -3.08 22.91
CA SER A 80 0.50 -2.14 24.00
C SER A 80 0.66 -2.82 25.38
N GLY A 81 0.10 -4.00 25.56
CA GLY A 81 0.30 -4.83 26.75
C GLY A 81 1.64 -5.57 26.80
N ILE A 82 2.35 -5.66 25.70
CA ILE A 82 3.60 -6.42 25.56
C ILE A 82 4.80 -5.46 25.34
N ALA A 83 4.60 -4.40 24.57
CA ALA A 83 5.61 -3.41 24.23
C ALA A 83 4.98 -2.02 24.15
N ASP A 84 5.70 -1.00 24.61
CA ASP A 84 5.27 0.40 24.47
C ASP A 84 5.50 0.85 23.02
N ILE A 85 4.49 0.61 22.17
CA ILE A 85 4.54 1.01 20.77
C ILE A 85 3.65 2.22 20.50
N SER A 86 4.16 3.16 19.69
CA SER A 86 3.38 4.32 19.29
C SER A 86 2.22 3.93 18.37
N ALA A 87 1.15 4.73 18.37
CA ALA A 87 0.03 4.57 17.43
C ALA A 87 0.51 4.55 15.97
N PHE A 88 1.52 5.36 15.63
CA PHE A 88 2.12 5.41 14.31
C PHE A 88 2.81 4.08 13.93
N THR A 89 3.56 3.49 14.86
CA THR A 89 4.22 2.19 14.66
C THR A 89 3.18 1.07 14.50
N ALA A 90 2.13 1.07 15.34
CA ALA A 90 1.03 0.11 15.24
C ALA A 90 0.31 0.21 13.88
N ALA A 91 0.07 1.45 13.40
CA ALA A 91 -0.51 1.68 12.08
C ALA A 91 0.38 1.12 10.95
N ILE A 92 1.70 1.40 10.98
CA ILE A 92 2.65 0.87 9.99
C ILE A 92 2.62 -0.66 9.97
N LEU A 93 2.63 -1.31 11.13
CA LEU A 93 2.61 -2.77 11.22
C LEU A 93 1.30 -3.36 10.70
N ALA A 94 0.15 -2.87 11.19
CA ALA A 94 -1.16 -3.37 10.79
C ALA A 94 -1.41 -3.20 9.27
N MET A 95 -1.21 -1.97 8.79
CA MET A 95 -1.46 -1.62 7.39
C MET A 95 -0.40 -2.21 6.47
N GLY A 96 0.88 -2.21 6.86
CA GLY A 96 1.97 -2.76 6.07
C GLY A 96 1.86 -4.28 5.89
N LEU A 97 1.49 -5.01 6.93
CA LEU A 97 1.25 -6.46 6.81
C LEU A 97 0.02 -6.76 5.94
N ARG A 98 -1.05 -5.96 6.07
CA ARG A 98 -2.20 -6.09 5.19
C ARG A 98 -1.82 -5.79 3.73
N SER A 99 -1.12 -4.69 3.48
CA SER A 99 -0.59 -4.32 2.16
C SER A 99 0.27 -5.44 1.55
N ALA A 100 1.11 -6.11 2.34
CA ALA A 100 1.92 -7.24 1.89
C ALA A 100 1.06 -8.42 1.41
N ALA A 101 -0.06 -8.69 2.07
CA ALA A 101 -0.98 -9.73 1.65
C ALA A 101 -1.67 -9.40 0.32
N TYR A 102 -2.06 -8.14 0.08
CA TYR A 102 -2.63 -7.70 -1.19
C TYR A 102 -1.58 -7.67 -2.30
N GLN A 103 -0.42 -7.05 -2.05
CA GLN A 103 0.66 -6.96 -3.03
C GLN A 103 1.21 -8.33 -3.43
N SER A 104 1.25 -9.32 -2.52
CA SER A 104 1.65 -10.69 -2.86
C SER A 104 0.76 -11.31 -3.93
N GLN A 105 -0.54 -11.04 -3.90
CA GLN A 105 -1.50 -11.51 -4.89
C GLN A 105 -1.29 -10.80 -6.24
N ILE A 106 -1.08 -9.48 -6.21
CA ILE A 106 -0.80 -8.69 -7.41
C ILE A 106 0.45 -9.22 -8.10
N PHE A 107 1.54 -9.40 -7.35
CA PHE A 107 2.79 -9.94 -7.89
C PHE A 107 2.60 -11.36 -8.41
N ARG A 108 1.91 -12.23 -7.66
CA ARG A 108 1.65 -13.61 -8.09
C ARG A 108 0.88 -13.66 -9.39
N SER A 109 -0.18 -12.87 -9.54
CA SER A 109 -0.94 -12.77 -10.78
C SER A 109 -0.07 -12.30 -11.94
N ALA A 110 0.75 -11.28 -11.71
CA ALA A 110 1.68 -10.75 -12.71
C ALA A 110 2.75 -11.75 -13.14
N PHE A 111 3.32 -12.54 -12.21
CA PHE A 111 4.25 -13.60 -12.56
C PHE A 111 3.59 -14.76 -13.34
N GLN A 112 2.35 -15.08 -13.00
CA GLN A 112 1.59 -16.13 -13.66
C GLN A 112 1.09 -15.74 -15.06
N SER A 113 0.96 -14.43 -15.35
CA SER A 113 0.60 -13.96 -16.70
C SER A 113 1.72 -14.12 -17.72
N VAL A 114 2.98 -14.28 -17.26
CA VAL A 114 4.11 -14.55 -18.17
C VAL A 114 3.99 -15.96 -18.74
N PRO A 115 3.99 -16.14 -20.08
CA PRO A 115 3.85 -17.46 -20.69
C PRO A 115 4.90 -18.46 -20.21
N ALA A 116 4.48 -19.67 -19.85
CA ALA A 116 5.38 -20.73 -19.36
C ALA A 116 6.51 -21.08 -20.33
N GLY A 117 6.30 -20.89 -21.64
CA GLY A 117 7.31 -21.04 -22.67
C GLY A 117 8.56 -20.17 -22.46
N GLN A 118 8.42 -19.01 -21.84
CA GLN A 118 9.56 -18.14 -21.52
C GLN A 118 10.54 -18.80 -20.55
N MET A 119 10.05 -19.44 -19.53
CA MET A 119 10.87 -20.20 -18.59
C MET A 119 11.51 -21.41 -19.26
N MET A 120 10.76 -22.15 -20.09
CA MET A 120 11.27 -23.32 -20.81
C MET A 120 12.38 -22.92 -21.79
N ALA A 121 12.19 -21.88 -22.59
CA ALA A 121 13.18 -21.37 -23.53
C ALA A 121 14.46 -20.91 -22.81
N ALA A 122 14.33 -20.14 -21.72
CA ALA A 122 15.48 -19.71 -20.93
C ALA A 122 16.28 -20.91 -20.37
N ARG A 123 15.57 -21.94 -19.88
CA ARG A 123 16.20 -23.18 -19.39
C ARG A 123 16.89 -23.98 -20.49
N ALA A 124 16.29 -24.05 -21.69
CA ALA A 124 16.87 -24.70 -22.85
C ALA A 124 18.16 -24.02 -23.33
N MET A 125 18.27 -22.68 -23.15
CA MET A 125 19.50 -21.93 -23.41
C MET A 125 20.56 -22.04 -22.28
N GLY A 126 20.39 -22.96 -21.31
CA GLY A 126 21.33 -23.20 -20.23
C GLY A 126 21.24 -22.22 -19.04
N MET A 127 20.25 -21.32 -18.99
CA MET A 127 20.09 -20.43 -17.84
C MET A 127 19.69 -21.21 -16.59
N SER A 128 20.28 -20.89 -15.43
CA SER A 128 19.78 -21.38 -14.15
C SER A 128 18.37 -20.81 -13.87
N LYS A 129 17.56 -21.50 -13.03
CA LYS A 129 16.20 -21.03 -12.66
C LYS A 129 16.22 -19.58 -12.14
N VAL A 130 17.18 -19.24 -11.28
CA VAL A 130 17.31 -17.89 -10.72
C VAL A 130 17.65 -16.87 -11.80
N LYS A 131 18.59 -17.17 -12.70
CA LYS A 131 18.91 -16.29 -13.83
C LYS A 131 17.70 -16.09 -14.75
N ALA A 132 16.96 -17.16 -15.07
CA ALA A 132 15.75 -17.07 -15.89
C ALA A 132 14.67 -16.20 -15.22
N ILE A 133 14.43 -16.38 -13.91
CA ILE A 133 13.48 -15.53 -13.17
C ILE A 133 13.92 -14.07 -13.21
N ARG A 134 15.17 -13.78 -12.88
CA ARG A 134 15.68 -12.40 -12.76
C ARG A 134 15.71 -11.64 -14.09
N HIS A 135 16.13 -12.29 -15.17
CA HIS A 135 16.42 -11.59 -16.43
C HIS A 135 15.31 -11.74 -17.48
N ILE A 136 14.46 -12.76 -17.39
CA ILE A 136 13.40 -13.01 -18.38
C ILE A 136 12.00 -12.83 -17.79
N ILE A 137 11.71 -13.50 -16.66
CA ILE A 137 10.36 -13.53 -16.10
C ILE A 137 10.04 -12.23 -15.34
N PHE A 138 10.94 -11.81 -14.43
CA PHE A 138 10.71 -10.64 -13.58
C PHE A 138 10.46 -9.34 -14.38
N PRO A 139 11.24 -8.99 -15.42
CA PRO A 139 10.98 -7.77 -16.20
C PRO A 139 9.63 -7.79 -16.92
N GLN A 140 9.17 -8.96 -17.37
CA GLN A 140 7.86 -9.13 -17.98
C GLN A 140 6.75 -9.03 -16.92
N ALA A 141 6.87 -9.77 -15.81
CA ALA A 141 5.92 -9.74 -14.71
C ALA A 141 5.79 -8.31 -14.11
N ALA A 142 6.89 -7.57 -13.98
CA ALA A 142 6.87 -6.20 -13.46
C ALA A 142 5.93 -5.28 -14.26
N ARG A 143 5.93 -5.42 -15.60
CA ARG A 143 5.02 -4.66 -16.47
C ARG A 143 3.55 -4.99 -16.20
N HIS A 144 3.22 -6.28 -16.08
CA HIS A 144 1.87 -6.73 -15.75
C HIS A 144 1.42 -6.36 -14.33
N ALA A 145 2.36 -6.10 -13.42
CA ALA A 145 2.05 -5.71 -12.04
C ALA A 145 1.66 -4.24 -11.91
N ILE A 146 2.13 -3.33 -12.80
CA ILE A 146 2.01 -1.88 -12.59
C ILE A 146 0.56 -1.42 -12.49
N GLY A 147 -0.32 -1.81 -13.42
CA GLY A 147 -1.71 -1.41 -13.42
C GLY A 147 -2.45 -1.82 -12.13
N PRO A 148 -2.47 -3.12 -11.76
CA PRO A 148 -3.05 -3.57 -10.49
C PRO A 148 -2.40 -2.91 -9.27
N TRP A 149 -1.08 -2.67 -9.29
CA TRP A 149 -0.36 -2.02 -8.20
C TRP A 149 -0.73 -0.53 -8.06
N THR A 150 -1.01 0.17 -9.15
CA THR A 150 -1.51 1.55 -9.14
C THR A 150 -2.90 1.63 -8.47
N ASN A 151 -3.76 0.63 -8.69
CA ASN A 151 -5.05 0.55 -8.00
C ASN A 151 -4.88 0.31 -6.49
N GLU A 152 -3.96 -0.56 -6.09
CA GLU A 152 -3.62 -0.80 -4.69
C GLU A 152 -3.08 0.47 -4.02
N PHE A 153 -2.13 1.17 -4.66
CA PHE A 153 -1.63 2.46 -4.21
C PHE A 153 -2.76 3.46 -3.95
N SER A 154 -3.74 3.55 -4.88
CA SER A 154 -4.90 4.43 -4.73
C SER A 154 -5.83 4.03 -3.57
N SER A 155 -5.89 2.76 -3.25
CA SER A 155 -6.64 2.26 -2.08
C SER A 155 -5.92 2.62 -0.79
N GLU A 156 -4.63 2.33 -0.72
CA GLU A 156 -3.79 2.55 0.47
C GLU A 156 -3.72 4.04 0.86
N ILE A 157 -3.61 4.97 -0.10
CA ILE A 157 -3.69 6.41 0.19
C ILE A 157 -4.95 6.76 1.00
N LYS A 158 -6.12 6.27 0.56
CA LYS A 158 -7.40 6.57 1.22
C LYS A 158 -7.48 5.89 2.59
N GLU A 159 -6.94 4.70 2.71
CA GLU A 159 -6.95 3.93 3.95
C GLU A 159 -6.02 4.51 5.02
N THR A 160 -4.97 5.29 4.65
CA THR A 160 -4.15 5.99 5.66
C THR A 160 -4.98 6.87 6.58
N SER A 161 -6.12 7.40 6.09
CA SER A 161 -7.05 8.18 6.89
C SER A 161 -7.62 7.43 8.09
N LEU A 162 -7.71 6.08 8.01
CA LEU A 162 -8.26 5.27 9.10
C LEU A 162 -7.33 5.20 10.32
N ALA A 163 -6.05 5.53 10.16
CA ALA A 163 -5.09 5.53 11.27
C ALA A 163 -5.43 6.56 12.37
N TYR A 164 -6.30 7.54 12.06
CA TYR A 164 -6.77 8.51 13.05
C TYR A 164 -7.48 7.85 14.24
N VAL A 165 -8.15 6.71 14.04
CA VAL A 165 -8.96 6.04 15.07
C VAL A 165 -8.13 5.54 16.26
N ILE A 166 -6.86 5.23 16.04
CA ILE A 166 -5.90 4.80 17.07
C ILE A 166 -5.00 5.95 17.56
N GLY A 167 -5.24 7.19 17.10
CA GLY A 167 -4.55 8.38 17.58
C GLY A 167 -3.41 8.88 16.69
N VAL A 168 -3.20 8.34 15.51
CA VAL A 168 -2.22 8.90 14.55
C VAL A 168 -2.68 10.29 14.10
N VAL A 169 -1.79 11.28 14.24
CA VAL A 169 -2.09 12.68 13.91
C VAL A 169 -1.77 12.94 12.43
N GLU A 170 -2.53 12.27 11.56
CA GLU A 170 -2.51 12.45 10.11
C GLU A 170 -3.56 13.51 9.68
N LEU A 171 -3.80 13.66 8.38
CA LEU A 171 -4.63 14.71 7.81
C LEU A 171 -6.06 14.74 8.37
N THR A 172 -6.72 13.58 8.53
CA THR A 172 -8.08 13.46 9.06
C THR A 172 -8.13 13.84 10.54
N ARG A 173 -7.12 13.46 11.33
CA ARG A 173 -7.03 13.82 12.76
C ARG A 173 -6.82 15.32 12.93
N GLN A 174 -6.00 15.95 12.09
CA GLN A 174 -5.83 17.40 12.09
C GLN A 174 -7.15 18.11 11.78
N ALA A 175 -7.92 17.62 10.83
CA ALA A 175 -9.26 18.14 10.54
C ALA A 175 -10.18 18.08 11.75
N HIS A 176 -10.19 16.97 12.48
CA HIS A 176 -10.95 16.84 13.72
C HIS A 176 -10.53 17.86 14.77
N TYR A 177 -9.24 18.12 14.95
CA TYR A 177 -8.76 19.14 15.88
C TYR A 177 -9.23 20.53 15.49
N ILE A 178 -9.16 20.90 14.19
CA ILE A 178 -9.65 22.18 13.68
C ILE A 178 -11.14 22.33 13.95
N ILE A 179 -11.95 21.32 13.60
CA ILE A 179 -13.40 21.35 13.82
C ILE A 179 -13.73 21.56 15.29
N THR A 180 -13.06 20.80 16.18
CA THR A 180 -13.34 20.88 17.63
C THR A 180 -12.90 22.22 18.23
N SER A 181 -11.76 22.78 17.81
CA SER A 181 -11.22 24.03 18.36
C SER A 181 -11.95 25.28 17.88
N THR A 182 -12.54 25.23 16.68
CA THR A 182 -13.16 26.40 16.05
C THR A 182 -14.69 26.39 16.10
N GLN A 183 -15.32 25.30 16.54
CA GLN A 183 -16.74 25.01 16.30
C GLN A 183 -17.13 25.25 14.84
N GLY A 184 -16.16 24.96 13.95
CA GLY A 184 -16.19 25.34 12.55
C GLY A 184 -17.20 24.51 11.74
N ASN A 185 -17.40 24.93 10.51
CA ASN A 185 -18.24 24.19 9.56
C ASN A 185 -17.56 22.88 9.18
N VAL A 186 -18.06 21.78 9.75
CA VAL A 186 -17.57 20.40 9.53
C VAL A 186 -17.43 20.09 8.04
N LEU A 187 -18.46 20.46 7.26
CA LEU A 187 -18.52 20.16 5.83
C LEU A 187 -17.34 20.82 5.09
N THR A 188 -17.03 22.08 5.40
CA THR A 188 -15.97 22.80 4.70
C THR A 188 -14.58 22.25 5.03
N VAL A 189 -14.31 21.96 6.30
CA VAL A 189 -13.03 21.38 6.70
C VAL A 189 -12.82 20.02 6.00
N PHE A 190 -13.84 19.16 6.03
CA PHE A 190 -13.75 17.86 5.33
C PHE A 190 -13.73 17.99 3.82
N ALA A 191 -14.33 19.02 3.21
CA ALA A 191 -14.19 19.28 1.77
C ALA A 191 -12.74 19.61 1.40
N VAL A 192 -12.04 20.40 2.23
CA VAL A 192 -10.60 20.68 2.03
C VAL A 192 -9.77 19.40 2.19
N VAL A 193 -10.04 18.60 3.21
CA VAL A 193 -9.36 17.29 3.41
C VAL A 193 -9.58 16.37 2.22
N ALA A 194 -10.81 16.27 1.74
CA ALA A 194 -11.14 15.47 0.56
C ALA A 194 -10.39 15.95 -0.69
N LEU A 195 -10.30 17.28 -0.87
CA LEU A 195 -9.52 17.87 -1.97
C LEU A 195 -8.03 17.54 -1.85
N LEU A 196 -7.45 17.62 -0.66
CA LEU A 196 -6.04 17.29 -0.43
C LEU A 196 -5.75 15.80 -0.72
N TYR A 197 -6.62 14.88 -0.24
CA TYR A 197 -6.50 13.45 -0.59
C TYR A 197 -6.69 13.21 -2.08
N PHE A 198 -7.62 13.89 -2.72
CA PHE A 198 -7.84 13.80 -4.17
C PHE A 198 -6.59 14.24 -4.95
N ILE A 199 -6.01 15.40 -4.60
CA ILE A 199 -4.79 15.92 -5.23
C ILE A 199 -3.63 14.94 -5.03
N LEU A 200 -3.42 14.43 -3.79
CA LEU A 200 -2.37 13.47 -3.48
C LEU A 200 -2.53 12.19 -4.31
N ASN A 201 -3.74 11.64 -4.35
CA ASN A 201 -4.05 10.44 -5.13
C ASN A 201 -3.84 10.68 -6.63
N ARG A 202 -4.30 11.81 -7.15
CA ARG A 202 -4.15 12.16 -8.56
C ARG A 202 -2.69 12.35 -8.96
N ALA A 203 -1.91 13.03 -8.12
CA ALA A 203 -0.47 13.23 -8.34
C ALA A 203 0.28 11.88 -8.33
N GLY A 204 0.03 11.04 -7.33
CA GLY A 204 0.64 9.71 -7.24
C GLY A 204 0.31 8.83 -8.45
N ASN A 205 -0.96 8.75 -8.84
CA ASN A 205 -1.37 7.99 -10.01
C ASN A 205 -0.75 8.53 -11.31
N SER A 206 -0.66 9.85 -11.46
CA SER A 206 -0.01 10.45 -12.64
C SER A 206 1.46 10.08 -12.76
N LEU A 207 2.18 10.02 -11.63
CA LEU A 207 3.57 9.56 -11.59
C LEU A 207 3.69 8.08 -11.96
N LEU A 208 2.80 7.23 -11.42
CA LEU A 208 2.80 5.80 -11.71
C LEU A 208 2.45 5.49 -13.17
N TYR A 209 1.45 6.17 -13.74
CA TYR A 209 1.13 6.04 -15.17
C TYR A 209 2.24 6.56 -16.09
N ALA A 210 2.97 7.62 -15.69
CA ALA A 210 4.14 8.07 -16.43
C ALA A 210 5.25 7.02 -16.40
N PHE A 211 5.42 6.32 -15.27
CA PHE A 211 6.38 5.22 -15.14
C PHE A 211 5.94 4.00 -15.96
N GLU A 212 4.67 3.63 -15.93
CA GLU A 212 4.08 2.55 -16.74
C GLU A 212 4.35 2.75 -18.23
N ARG A 213 4.08 3.96 -18.75
CA ARG A 213 4.34 4.31 -20.16
C ARG A 213 5.80 4.16 -20.57
N LYS A 214 6.75 4.42 -19.67
CA LYS A 214 8.18 4.22 -19.95
C LYS A 214 8.57 2.74 -20.03
N LEU A 215 7.82 1.84 -19.40
CA LEU A 215 8.05 0.41 -19.41
C LEU A 215 7.23 -0.32 -20.50
N ALA A 216 6.27 0.38 -21.12
CA ALA A 216 5.50 -0.16 -22.23
C ALA A 216 6.42 -0.47 -23.43
N VAL A 217 6.24 -1.63 -24.05
CA VAL A 217 6.95 -1.98 -25.29
C VAL A 217 6.02 -1.66 -26.46
N PRO A 218 6.43 -0.83 -27.43
CA PRO A 218 5.65 -0.59 -28.63
C PRO A 218 5.29 -1.90 -29.34
N GLY A 219 4.00 -2.08 -29.67
CA GLY A 219 3.51 -3.28 -30.38
C GLY A 219 2.98 -4.41 -29.50
N PHE A 220 2.95 -4.28 -28.17
CA PHE A 220 2.33 -5.22 -27.24
C PHE A 220 1.23 -4.53 -26.39
N GLU A 221 0.49 -3.61 -27.00
CA GLU A 221 -0.73 -3.06 -26.39
C GLU A 221 -1.83 -4.13 -26.41
N GLN A 222 -2.21 -4.61 -25.22
CA GLN A 222 -3.45 -5.36 -24.98
C GLN A 222 -4.49 -4.46 -24.31
#